data_d920ae8812af501173340ea741e4f29b
#
_entry.id   d920ae8812af501173340ea741e4f29b
#
_cell.length_a   1.000
_cell.length_b   1.000
_cell.length_c   1.000
_cell.angle_alpha   90.00
_cell.angle_beta   90.00
_cell.angle_gamma   90.00
#
_symmetry.space_group_name_H-M   'P 1'
#
loop_
_entity.id
_entity.type
_entity.pdbx_description
1 polymer ?
#
loop_
_entity_poly.entity_id
_entity_poly.type
_entity_poly.pdbx_seq_one_letter_code
_entity_poly.pdbx_strand_id
1 'polypeptide(L)'
;YEGHHICADCKPIFFQRIREGDSYRGAFRYAGFWIRFAARLLDGIILGILGIPLNIMQQSMLGQPFFTMDTPEFDGRYAAIVTFFSVLSVVIGVAYESYFIGRFAATPGKLALGLRVLRSDGSPVSYKRAVGRYFAIWLNYFTLLIGFVMAAFDGQKRALHDHICDTRVVYK
;
A
#
# COMPACT_ATOMS: atom_id res chain seq x y z
N TYR A 1 -9.40 3.52 -32.13
CA TYR A 1 -10.55 3.74 -31.26
C TYR A 1 -10.07 4.47 -30.02
N GLU A 2 -10.63 5.63 -29.72
CA GLU A 2 -10.25 6.49 -28.58
C GLU A 2 -8.73 6.69 -28.37
N GLY A 3 -7.98 6.83 -29.45
CA GLY A 3 -6.52 7.05 -29.41
C GLY A 3 -5.67 5.80 -29.26
N HIS A 4 -6.25 4.61 -29.20
CA HIS A 4 -5.52 3.35 -29.12
C HIS A 4 -5.31 2.71 -30.49
N HIS A 5 -4.06 2.34 -30.81
CA HIS A 5 -3.74 1.56 -32.00
C HIS A 5 -4.03 0.10 -31.73
N ILE A 6 -4.95 -0.50 -32.48
CA ILE A 6 -5.33 -1.90 -32.39
C ILE A 6 -4.75 -2.61 -33.60
N CYS A 7 -3.98 -3.68 -33.38
CA CYS A 7 -3.44 -4.50 -34.49
C CYS A 7 -4.58 -5.18 -35.27
N ALA A 8 -4.32 -5.50 -36.53
CA ALA A 8 -5.32 -6.11 -37.43
C ALA A 8 -5.88 -7.42 -36.87
N ASP A 9 -5.03 -8.27 -36.30
CA ASP A 9 -5.41 -9.56 -35.73
C ASP A 9 -6.20 -9.47 -34.44
N CYS A 10 -5.98 -8.39 -33.64
CA CYS A 10 -6.71 -8.15 -32.40
C CYS A 10 -8.07 -7.46 -32.61
N LYS A 11 -8.29 -6.86 -33.78
CA LYS A 11 -9.48 -6.08 -34.07
C LYS A 11 -10.79 -6.88 -33.94
N PRO A 12 -10.95 -8.09 -34.46
CA PRO A 12 -12.18 -8.87 -34.36
C PRO A 12 -12.49 -9.23 -32.90
N ILE A 13 -11.48 -9.65 -32.12
CA ILE A 13 -11.61 -10.00 -30.69
C ILE A 13 -12.01 -8.76 -29.88
N PHE A 14 -11.45 -7.62 -30.20
CA PHE A 14 -11.76 -6.35 -29.56
C PHE A 14 -13.24 -5.95 -29.76
N PHE A 15 -13.75 -5.96 -30.99
CA PHE A 15 -15.14 -5.64 -31.28
C PHE A 15 -16.12 -6.67 -30.73
N GLN A 16 -15.72 -7.94 -30.66
CA GLN A 16 -16.53 -8.98 -30.04
C GLN A 16 -16.72 -8.70 -28.54
N ARG A 17 -15.66 -8.37 -27.80
CA ARG A 17 -15.73 -8.03 -26.36
C ARG A 17 -16.58 -6.79 -26.08
N ILE A 18 -16.46 -5.75 -26.92
CA ILE A 18 -17.34 -4.57 -26.80
C ILE A 18 -18.80 -4.96 -26.99
N ARG A 19 -19.11 -5.82 -27.93
CA ARG A 19 -20.48 -6.30 -28.21
C ARG A 19 -21.02 -7.14 -27.06
N GLU A 20 -20.18 -7.89 -26.37
CA GLU A 20 -20.51 -8.67 -25.18
C GLU A 20 -20.64 -7.83 -23.91
N GLY A 21 -20.54 -6.48 -24.02
CA GLY A 21 -20.66 -5.55 -22.90
C GLY A 21 -19.43 -5.49 -21.98
N ASP A 22 -18.34 -6.12 -22.39
CA ASP A 22 -17.06 -6.01 -21.71
C ASP A 22 -16.49 -4.62 -22.05
N SER A 23 -16.64 -3.67 -21.12
CA SER A 23 -16.04 -2.34 -21.27
C SER A 23 -14.55 -2.52 -21.51
N TYR A 24 -14.03 -1.96 -22.63
CA TYR A 24 -12.60 -1.96 -22.92
C TYR A 24 -11.86 -1.27 -21.79
N ARG A 25 -11.45 -2.03 -20.83
CA ARG A 25 -10.48 -1.63 -19.81
C ARG A 25 -9.15 -1.65 -20.54
N GLY A 26 -8.70 -0.49 -20.97
CA GLY A 26 -7.37 -0.31 -21.57
C GLY A 26 -6.38 -1.15 -20.76
N ALA A 27 -5.54 -1.93 -21.44
CA ALA A 27 -4.67 -2.90 -20.80
C ALA A 27 -3.81 -2.22 -19.73
N PHE A 28 -4.25 -2.29 -18.47
CA PHE A 28 -3.51 -1.73 -17.35
C PHE A 28 -2.16 -2.44 -17.29
N ARG A 29 -1.10 -1.67 -17.36
CA ARG A 29 0.23 -2.19 -17.10
C ARG A 29 0.37 -2.39 -15.60
N TYR A 30 0.21 -3.63 -15.13
CA TYR A 30 0.26 -3.96 -13.72
C TYR A 30 1.69 -3.85 -13.18
N ALA A 31 1.82 -3.23 -12.01
CA ALA A 31 3.09 -3.15 -11.32
C ALA A 31 3.49 -4.51 -10.72
N GLY A 32 4.69 -4.97 -11.04
CA GLY A 32 5.23 -6.21 -10.50
C GLY A 32 5.60 -6.10 -9.01
N PHE A 33 6.05 -7.21 -8.43
CA PHE A 33 6.43 -7.31 -7.02
C PHE A 33 7.53 -6.30 -6.65
N TRP A 34 8.66 -6.28 -7.38
CA TRP A 34 9.83 -5.48 -7.01
C TRP A 34 9.60 -3.98 -6.98
N ILE A 35 8.87 -3.44 -7.94
CA ILE A 35 8.57 -2.01 -7.98
C ILE A 35 7.62 -1.60 -6.84
N ARG A 36 6.69 -2.48 -6.43
CA ARG A 36 5.83 -2.26 -5.27
C ARG A 36 6.61 -2.33 -3.97
N PHE A 37 7.58 -3.26 -3.89
CA PHE A 37 8.49 -3.37 -2.76
C PHE A 37 9.33 -2.09 -2.62
N ALA A 38 9.92 -1.61 -3.71
CA ALA A 38 10.66 -0.35 -3.72
C ALA A 38 9.78 0.86 -3.29
N ALA A 39 8.54 0.93 -3.79
CA ALA A 39 7.58 1.95 -3.37
C ALA A 39 7.31 1.88 -1.86
N ARG A 40 7.15 0.67 -1.31
CA ARG A 40 6.91 0.46 0.12
C ARG A 40 8.11 0.83 0.96
N LEU A 41 9.33 0.54 0.47
CA LEU A 41 10.57 0.94 1.12
C LEU A 41 10.68 2.48 1.21
N LEU A 42 10.38 3.19 0.13
CA LEU A 42 10.35 4.66 0.12
C LEU A 42 9.32 5.22 1.11
N ASP A 43 8.09 4.66 1.12
CA ASP A 43 7.08 5.05 2.10
C ASP A 43 7.55 4.77 3.54
N GLY A 44 8.25 3.64 3.77
CA GLY A 44 8.83 3.30 5.06
C GLY A 44 9.90 4.30 5.52
N ILE A 45 10.76 4.75 4.61
CA ILE A 45 11.76 5.79 4.90
C ILE A 45 11.08 7.11 5.27
N ILE A 46 10.08 7.53 4.52
CA ILE A 46 9.31 8.75 4.80
C ILE A 46 8.65 8.68 6.17
N LEU A 47 7.94 7.59 6.46
CA LEU A 47 7.29 7.39 7.76
C LEU A 47 8.31 7.26 8.90
N GLY A 48 9.46 6.64 8.64
CA GLY A 48 10.57 6.56 9.61
C GLY A 48 11.09 7.94 10.00
N ILE A 49 11.35 8.79 9.02
CA ILE A 49 11.80 10.18 9.26
C ILE A 49 10.73 10.96 10.03
N LEU A 50 9.45 10.86 9.61
CA LEU A 50 8.34 11.51 10.32
C LEU A 50 8.13 10.96 11.73
N GLY A 51 8.53 9.72 11.98
CA GLY A 51 8.45 9.07 13.30
C GLY A 51 9.58 9.45 14.28
N ILE A 52 10.68 10.05 13.78
CA ILE A 52 11.82 10.40 14.66
C ILE A 52 11.41 11.24 15.87
N PRO A 53 10.63 12.34 15.74
CA PRO A 53 10.21 13.13 16.89
C PRO A 53 9.40 12.32 17.93
N LEU A 54 8.53 11.43 17.43
CA LEU A 54 7.74 10.55 18.31
C LEU A 54 8.61 9.56 19.07
N ASN A 55 9.60 8.99 18.42
CA ASN A 55 10.56 8.08 19.06
C ASN A 55 11.40 8.81 20.13
N ILE A 56 11.88 10.02 19.82
CA ILE A 56 12.63 10.84 20.78
C ILE A 56 11.75 11.14 22.02
N MET A 57 10.49 11.53 21.80
CA MET A 57 9.56 11.81 22.88
C MET A 57 9.27 10.58 23.73
N GLN A 58 9.04 9.43 23.10
CA GLN A 58 8.84 8.16 23.79
C GLN A 58 10.04 7.79 24.67
N GLN A 59 11.26 7.88 24.13
CA GLN A 59 12.48 7.57 24.85
C GLN A 59 12.73 8.53 26.03
N SER A 60 12.47 9.82 25.81
CA SER A 60 12.55 10.82 26.87
C SER A 60 11.59 10.52 28.03
N MET A 61 10.36 10.09 27.72
CA MET A 61 9.37 9.71 28.74
C MET A 61 9.74 8.42 29.49
N LEU A 62 10.47 7.52 28.82
CA LEU A 62 10.99 6.29 29.44
C LEU A 62 12.28 6.53 30.24
N GLY A 63 12.89 7.72 30.16
CA GLY A 63 14.15 8.04 30.80
C GLY A 63 15.35 7.29 30.26
N GLN A 64 15.26 6.79 29.03
CA GLN A 64 16.31 5.99 28.40
C GLN A 64 17.12 6.84 27.42
N PRO A 65 18.46 6.72 27.39
CA PRO A 65 19.29 7.31 26.37
C PRO A 65 19.02 6.63 25.01
N PHE A 66 19.14 7.40 23.92
CA PHE A 66 18.80 6.98 22.55
C PHE A 66 19.58 5.74 22.03
N PHE A 67 20.70 5.39 22.66
CA PHE A 67 21.60 4.31 22.23
C PHE A 67 21.94 3.29 23.32
N THR A 68 21.08 3.06 24.32
CA THR A 68 21.33 1.98 25.29
C THR A 68 20.77 0.66 24.82
N MET A 69 21.57 -0.40 24.98
CA MET A 69 21.14 -1.80 24.84
C MET A 69 20.58 -2.37 26.14
N ASP A 70 20.40 -1.53 27.15
CA ASP A 70 19.86 -1.99 28.44
C ASP A 70 18.39 -2.35 28.25
N THR A 71 18.02 -3.54 28.68
CA THR A 71 16.61 -3.97 28.68
C THR A 71 15.90 -3.23 29.80
N PRO A 72 14.86 -2.40 29.47
CA PRO A 72 14.12 -1.69 30.51
C PRO A 72 13.39 -2.68 31.43
N GLU A 73 13.29 -2.33 32.71
CA GLU A 73 12.37 -3.04 33.60
C GLU A 73 10.95 -2.90 33.07
N PHE A 74 10.30 -4.03 32.84
CA PHE A 74 8.94 -4.10 32.31
C PHE A 74 7.95 -3.84 33.45
N ASP A 75 7.62 -2.58 33.67
CA ASP A 75 6.60 -2.14 34.60
C ASP A 75 5.33 -1.63 33.88
N GLY A 76 4.27 -1.35 34.65
CA GLY A 76 3.01 -0.86 34.10
C GLY A 76 3.14 0.51 33.40
N ARG A 77 4.06 1.36 33.85
CA ARG A 77 4.34 2.66 33.23
C ARG A 77 5.01 2.49 31.86
N TYR A 78 6.01 1.62 31.78
CA TYR A 78 6.66 1.27 30.52
C TYR A 78 5.64 0.75 29.51
N ALA A 79 4.82 -0.24 29.92
CA ALA A 79 3.80 -0.81 29.06
C ALA A 79 2.80 0.24 28.56
N ALA A 80 2.35 1.15 29.40
CA ALA A 80 1.42 2.23 29.05
C ALA A 80 2.03 3.19 28.02
N ILE A 81 3.27 3.65 28.23
CA ILE A 81 3.96 4.56 27.31
C ILE A 81 4.16 3.90 25.96
N VAL A 82 4.69 2.67 25.93
CA VAL A 82 4.94 1.93 24.67
C VAL A 82 3.63 1.70 23.91
N THR A 83 2.57 1.29 24.61
CA THR A 83 1.25 1.07 23.99
C THR A 83 0.70 2.35 23.41
N PHE A 84 0.75 3.47 24.13
CA PHE A 84 0.28 4.77 23.64
C PHE A 84 0.99 5.18 22.35
N PHE A 85 2.32 5.16 22.32
CA PHE A 85 3.08 5.54 21.12
C PHE A 85 2.91 4.55 19.98
N SER A 86 2.73 3.26 20.26
CA SER A 86 2.41 2.25 19.24
C SER A 86 1.06 2.51 18.58
N VAL A 87 0.02 2.79 19.38
CA VAL A 87 -1.31 3.14 18.86
C VAL A 87 -1.24 4.43 18.04
N LEU A 88 -0.54 5.45 18.54
CA LEU A 88 -0.36 6.70 17.82
C LEU A 88 0.35 6.50 16.46
N SER A 89 1.38 5.67 16.41
CA SER A 89 2.10 5.33 15.19
C SER A 89 1.20 4.60 14.18
N VAL A 90 0.34 3.69 14.65
CA VAL A 90 -0.66 3.03 13.79
C VAL A 90 -1.66 4.04 13.23
N VAL A 91 -2.17 4.95 14.05
CA VAL A 91 -3.11 6.01 13.61
C VAL A 91 -2.48 6.89 12.54
N ILE A 92 -1.22 7.30 12.74
CA ILE A 92 -0.47 8.07 11.73
C ILE A 92 -0.30 7.28 10.44
N GLY A 93 0.05 6.00 10.51
CA GLY A 93 0.19 5.13 9.34
C GLY A 93 -1.12 4.96 8.57
N VAL A 94 -2.24 4.74 9.27
CA VAL A 94 -3.58 4.69 8.68
C VAL A 94 -3.94 6.01 8.01
N ALA A 95 -3.73 7.13 8.70
CA ALA A 95 -4.04 8.46 8.18
C ALA A 95 -3.20 8.75 6.92
N TYR A 96 -1.90 8.49 6.97
CA TYR A 96 -1.00 8.66 5.83
C TYR A 96 -1.46 7.84 4.61
N GLU A 97 -1.61 6.53 4.76
CA GLU A 97 -1.97 5.67 3.61
C GLU A 97 -3.37 6.00 3.09
N SER A 98 -4.35 6.21 3.98
CA SER A 98 -5.73 6.49 3.59
C SER A 98 -5.87 7.85 2.91
N TYR A 99 -5.23 8.88 3.42
CA TYR A 99 -5.24 10.21 2.84
C TYR A 99 -4.63 10.22 1.44
N PHE A 100 -3.43 9.69 1.30
CA PHE A 100 -2.72 9.71 0.02
C PHE A 100 -3.41 8.82 -1.03
N ILE A 101 -3.85 7.63 -0.68
CA ILE A 101 -4.58 6.75 -1.61
C ILE A 101 -5.94 7.35 -1.97
N GLY A 102 -6.69 7.86 -1.00
CA GLY A 102 -8.00 8.45 -1.25
C GLY A 102 -7.96 9.73 -2.08
N ARG A 103 -6.91 10.55 -1.93
CA ARG A 103 -6.79 11.85 -2.61
C ARG A 103 -6.02 11.78 -3.92
N PHE A 104 -4.94 11.00 -3.97
CA PHE A 104 -4.00 10.95 -5.10
C PHE A 104 -3.95 9.60 -5.80
N ALA A 105 -4.73 8.64 -5.34
CA ALA A 105 -4.70 7.24 -5.79
C ALA A 105 -3.31 6.58 -5.65
N ALA A 106 -2.42 7.10 -4.81
CA ALA A 106 -1.11 6.53 -4.56
C ALA A 106 -0.47 7.16 -3.32
N THR A 107 0.37 6.42 -2.60
CA THR A 107 1.25 6.98 -1.57
C THR A 107 2.42 7.73 -2.20
N PRO A 108 3.13 8.62 -1.47
CA PRO A 108 4.31 9.33 -1.99
C PRO A 108 5.36 8.41 -2.60
N GLY A 109 5.69 7.28 -1.96
CA GLY A 109 6.63 6.29 -2.53
C GLY A 109 6.13 5.68 -3.84
N LYS A 110 4.82 5.42 -3.96
CA LYS A 110 4.22 4.95 -5.22
C LYS A 110 4.20 6.04 -6.29
N LEU A 111 3.92 7.29 -5.92
CA LEU A 111 3.95 8.42 -6.84
C LEU A 111 5.35 8.64 -7.44
N ALA A 112 6.39 8.54 -6.60
CA ALA A 112 7.79 8.67 -7.03
C ALA A 112 8.18 7.63 -8.09
N LEU A 113 7.57 6.44 -8.04
CA LEU A 113 7.80 5.36 -9.01
C LEU A 113 6.74 5.29 -10.11
N GLY A 114 5.91 6.32 -10.27
CA GLY A 114 4.89 6.38 -11.32
C GLY A 114 3.77 5.34 -11.16
N LEU A 115 3.43 4.95 -9.92
CA LEU A 115 2.40 3.95 -9.65
C LEU A 115 1.11 4.59 -9.16
N ARG A 116 -0.02 3.94 -9.47
CA ARG A 116 -1.35 4.28 -8.97
C ARG A 116 -2.08 3.05 -8.45
N VAL A 117 -2.94 3.27 -7.47
CA VAL A 117 -3.84 2.26 -6.90
C VAL A 117 -5.25 2.56 -7.37
N LEU A 118 -5.82 1.65 -8.13
CA LEU A 118 -7.17 1.77 -8.68
C LEU A 118 -8.01 0.56 -8.25
N ARG A 119 -9.31 0.65 -8.38
CA ARG A 119 -10.21 -0.50 -8.28
C ARG A 119 -10.11 -1.35 -9.55
N SER A 120 -10.69 -2.55 -9.51
CA SER A 120 -10.77 -3.45 -10.67
C SER A 120 -11.47 -2.82 -11.87
N ASP A 121 -12.41 -1.91 -11.64
CA ASP A 121 -13.16 -1.16 -12.66
C ASP A 121 -12.43 0.10 -13.16
N GLY A 122 -11.20 0.37 -12.67
CA GLY A 122 -10.43 1.57 -13.01
C GLY A 122 -10.81 2.82 -12.22
N SER A 123 -11.82 2.76 -11.37
CA SER A 123 -12.23 3.90 -10.55
C SER A 123 -11.26 4.15 -9.37
N PRO A 124 -11.24 5.38 -8.81
CA PRO A 124 -10.42 5.70 -7.65
C PRO A 124 -10.86 4.92 -6.40
N VAL A 125 -9.91 4.63 -5.52
CA VAL A 125 -10.14 3.94 -4.26
C VAL A 125 -10.76 4.90 -3.24
N SER A 126 -11.88 4.52 -2.62
CA SER A 126 -12.50 5.31 -1.55
C SER A 126 -11.67 5.27 -0.26
N TYR A 127 -11.81 6.29 0.59
CA TYR A 127 -11.12 6.36 1.89
C TYR A 127 -11.38 5.14 2.77
N LYS A 128 -12.64 4.68 2.86
CA LYS A 128 -13.00 3.47 3.63
C LYS A 128 -12.24 2.23 3.14
N ARG A 129 -12.12 2.08 1.83
CA ARG A 129 -11.39 0.97 1.21
C ARG A 129 -9.88 1.10 1.40
N ALA A 130 -9.35 2.34 1.40
CA ALA A 130 -7.94 2.59 1.70
C ALA A 130 -7.58 2.22 3.16
N VAL A 131 -8.45 2.53 4.12
CA VAL A 131 -8.32 2.09 5.53
C VAL A 131 -8.33 0.56 5.61
N GLY A 132 -9.33 -0.09 4.99
CA GLY A 132 -9.40 -1.56 4.96
C GLY A 132 -8.15 -2.20 4.35
N ARG A 133 -7.59 -1.57 3.31
CA ARG A 133 -6.34 -1.99 2.68
C ARG A 133 -5.14 -1.90 3.62
N TYR A 134 -5.05 -0.86 4.45
CA TYR A 134 -4.00 -0.74 5.45
C TYR A 134 -4.03 -1.92 6.42
N PHE A 135 -5.20 -2.25 6.97
CA PHE A 135 -5.32 -3.40 7.87
C PHE A 135 -5.10 -4.74 7.14
N ALA A 136 -5.56 -4.87 5.89
CA ALA A 136 -5.31 -6.06 5.09
C ALA A 136 -3.81 -6.29 4.82
N ILE A 137 -2.97 -5.24 4.84
CA ILE A 137 -1.51 -5.38 4.75
C ILE A 137 -0.93 -6.07 5.97
N TRP A 138 -1.48 -5.85 7.17
CA TRP A 138 -1.03 -6.54 8.39
C TRP A 138 -1.20 -8.06 8.26
N LEU A 139 -2.22 -8.53 7.56
CA LEU A 139 -2.37 -9.96 7.28
C LEU A 139 -1.19 -10.54 6.48
N ASN A 140 -0.54 -9.74 5.64
CA ASN A 140 0.66 -10.19 4.92
C ASN A 140 1.85 -10.42 5.85
N TYR A 141 1.96 -9.66 6.94
CA TYR A 141 2.99 -9.89 7.95
C TYR A 141 2.72 -11.18 8.73
N PHE A 142 1.46 -11.46 9.07
CA PHE A 142 1.08 -12.72 9.72
C PHE A 142 1.29 -13.94 8.83
N THR A 143 1.16 -13.80 7.52
CA THR A 143 1.42 -14.87 6.54
C THR A 143 2.89 -14.91 6.09
N LEU A 144 3.84 -14.44 6.91
CA LEU A 144 5.28 -14.40 6.60
C LEU A 144 5.60 -13.83 5.22
N LEU A 145 4.91 -12.75 4.85
CA LEU A 145 5.03 -12.05 3.57
C LEU A 145 4.58 -12.85 2.32
N ILE A 146 4.06 -14.07 2.47
CA ILE A 146 3.55 -14.89 1.35
C ILE A 146 2.50 -14.11 0.56
N GLY A 147 1.65 -13.33 1.23
CA GLY A 147 0.65 -12.48 0.56
C GLY A 147 1.24 -11.41 -0.36
N PHE A 148 2.49 -10.96 -0.14
CA PHE A 148 3.19 -10.06 -1.08
C PHE A 148 3.77 -10.85 -2.25
N VAL A 149 4.33 -12.03 -1.98
CA VAL A 149 4.93 -12.90 -3.01
C VAL A 149 3.88 -13.38 -4.01
N MET A 150 2.62 -13.53 -3.61
CA MET A 150 1.51 -13.82 -4.53
C MET A 150 1.46 -12.86 -5.73
N ALA A 151 1.83 -11.59 -5.56
CA ALA A 151 1.87 -10.63 -6.66
C ALA A 151 2.91 -10.98 -7.75
N ALA A 152 3.89 -11.82 -7.46
CA ALA A 152 4.85 -12.30 -8.47
C ALA A 152 4.24 -13.34 -9.40
N PHE A 153 3.30 -14.15 -8.90
CA PHE A 153 2.71 -15.27 -9.62
C PHE A 153 1.31 -14.98 -10.17
N ASP A 154 0.57 -14.02 -9.61
CA ASP A 154 -0.77 -13.66 -10.06
C ASP A 154 -0.72 -12.96 -11.44
N GLY A 155 -1.62 -13.32 -12.35
CA GLY A 155 -1.70 -12.76 -13.70
C GLY A 155 -1.96 -11.25 -13.75
N GLN A 156 -2.64 -10.70 -12.73
CA GLN A 156 -2.88 -9.25 -12.54
C GLN A 156 -1.92 -8.62 -11.53
N LYS A 157 -0.89 -9.36 -11.10
CA LYS A 157 0.13 -8.93 -10.13
C LYS A 157 -0.46 -8.44 -8.81
N ARG A 158 -1.52 -9.10 -8.30
CA ARG A 158 -2.21 -8.74 -7.05
C ARG A 158 -1.56 -9.39 -5.84
N ALA A 159 -1.33 -8.61 -4.80
CA ALA A 159 -1.00 -9.12 -3.48
C ALA A 159 -2.29 -9.50 -2.71
N LEU A 160 -2.17 -10.21 -1.58
CA LEU A 160 -3.31 -10.63 -0.78
C LEU A 160 -4.25 -9.46 -0.40
N HIS A 161 -3.70 -8.36 0.07
CA HIS A 161 -4.48 -7.17 0.41
C HIS A 161 -5.16 -6.52 -0.82
N ASP A 162 -4.61 -6.69 -2.03
CA ASP A 162 -5.24 -6.24 -3.27
C ASP A 162 -6.45 -7.13 -3.62
N HIS A 163 -6.39 -8.42 -3.33
CA HIS A 163 -7.51 -9.34 -3.49
C HIS A 163 -8.65 -8.99 -2.52
N ILE A 164 -8.34 -8.80 -1.23
CA ILE A 164 -9.33 -8.50 -0.18
C ILE A 164 -10.05 -7.18 -0.48
N CYS A 165 -9.32 -6.16 -0.93
CA CYS A 165 -9.88 -4.82 -1.15
C CYS A 165 -10.31 -4.57 -2.60
N ASP A 166 -10.21 -5.55 -3.49
CA ASP A 166 -10.47 -5.43 -4.93
C ASP A 166 -9.76 -4.22 -5.55
N THR A 167 -8.44 -4.15 -5.35
CA THR A 167 -7.59 -3.07 -5.86
C THR A 167 -6.53 -3.61 -6.82
N ARG A 168 -6.00 -2.73 -7.64
CA ARG A 168 -4.92 -3.00 -8.59
C ARG A 168 -3.87 -1.90 -8.47
N VAL A 169 -2.60 -2.26 -8.55
CA VAL A 169 -1.50 -1.29 -8.66
C VAL A 169 -1.02 -1.30 -10.10
N VAL A 170 -1.12 -0.14 -10.73
CA VAL A 170 -0.81 0.05 -12.15
C VAL A 170 0.21 1.17 -12.34
N TYR A 171 0.91 1.16 -13.45
CA TYR A 171 1.71 2.31 -13.86
C TYR A 171 0.79 3.46 -14.30
N LYS A 172 1.28 4.69 -14.05
CA LYS A 172 0.60 5.93 -14.46
C LYS A 172 0.66 6.09 -15.98
#